data_785e0c473d52270e81f78ff9e976030b
#
_entry.id   785e0c473d52270e81f78ff9e976030b
#
_cell.length_a   1.000
_cell.length_b   1.000
_cell.length_c   1.000
_cell.angle_alpha   90.00
_cell.angle_beta   90.00
_cell.angle_gamma   90.00
#
_symmetry.space_group_name_H-M   'P 1'
#
loop_
_entity.id
_entity.type
_entity.pdbx_description
1 polymer ?
#
loop_
_entity_poly.entity_id
_entity_poly.type
_entity_poly.pdbx_seq_one_letter_code
_entity_poly.pdbx_strand_id
1 'polypeptide(L)'
;PAATAQETAGRRVPAAPCVSEQLIANSAERIDGSRVRITLINDGPQACVLRGFPTVALAGQGSPDRHKPLNVVRQGQANAVQLAVGGRASAQLTFTPVLGEADGFCASGADPTVAPSIVLGVAGGGFQLAPDDGGEFALCGTTVRATAFRAGGP
;
A
#
# COMPACT_ATOMS: atom_id res chain seq x y z
N PRO A 1 -31.70 -11.87 27.59
CA PRO A 1 -31.09 -12.34 27.39
C PRO A 1 -30.21 -11.96 27.58
N ALA A 2 -30.16 -11.60 27.94
CA ALA A 2 -29.22 -11.42 28.00
C ALA A 2 -28.45 -11.99 27.46
N ALA A 3 -28.51 -12.65 27.55
CA ALA A 3 -27.71 -13.31 26.95
C ALA A 3 -27.65 -12.90 25.72
N THR A 4 -27.90 -12.36 25.37
CA THR A 4 -27.85 -12.05 24.18
C THR A 4 -26.87 -11.22 23.97
N ALA A 5 -27.09 -10.25 24.18
CA ALA A 5 -26.20 -9.34 23.75
C ALA A 5 -24.93 -9.55 24.33
N GLN A 6 -24.85 -9.89 25.42
CA GLN A 6 -23.67 -9.94 25.90
C GLN A 6 -22.95 -10.98 25.54
N GLU A 7 -23.51 -11.90 25.34
CA GLU A 7 -22.79 -12.91 24.94
C GLU A 7 -22.17 -12.52 23.77
N THR A 8 -22.62 -11.60 23.23
CA THR A 8 -22.06 -11.16 22.04
C THR A 8 -20.70 -10.68 22.28
N ALA A 9 -20.43 -10.17 23.40
CA ALA A 9 -19.11 -9.66 23.62
C ALA A 9 -18.11 -10.76 23.58
N GLY A 10 -18.39 -11.86 24.15
CA GLY A 10 -17.44 -12.94 24.15
C GLY A 10 -17.37 -13.65 22.84
N ARG A 11 -18.42 -13.61 22.06
CA ARG A 11 -18.40 -14.27 20.80
C ARG A 11 -18.65 -13.35 19.71
N ARG A 12 -17.95 -12.27 19.70
CA ARG A 12 -18.20 -11.30 18.71
C ARG A 12 -17.93 -11.85 17.34
N VAL A 13 -18.74 -11.45 16.40
CA VAL A 13 -18.57 -11.81 15.01
C VAL A 13 -17.32 -11.11 14.49
N PRO A 14 -16.44 -11.80 13.79
CA PRO A 14 -15.28 -11.15 13.21
C PRO A 14 -15.72 -10.06 12.25
N ALA A 15 -14.96 -8.99 12.19
CA ALA A 15 -15.25 -7.91 11.28
C ALA A 15 -15.13 -8.41 9.85
N ALA A 16 -15.92 -7.83 8.96
CA ALA A 16 -15.87 -8.17 7.55
C ALA A 16 -14.55 -7.67 6.94
N PRO A 17 -14.12 -8.26 5.83
CA PRO A 17 -12.95 -7.75 5.14
C PRO A 17 -13.16 -6.30 4.72
N CYS A 18 -12.09 -5.52 4.75
CA CYS A 18 -12.16 -4.15 4.29
C CYS A 18 -12.45 -4.11 2.80
N VAL A 19 -13.20 -3.10 2.39
CA VAL A 19 -13.41 -2.82 0.98
C VAL A 19 -12.79 -1.46 0.68
N SER A 20 -12.38 -1.27 -0.57
CA SER A 20 -11.65 -0.06 -0.91
C SER A 20 -12.45 1.21 -0.66
N GLU A 21 -13.77 1.15 -0.78
CA GLU A 21 -14.61 2.31 -0.58
C GLU A 21 -14.59 2.85 0.84
N GLN A 22 -14.19 2.04 1.82
CA GLN A 22 -14.11 2.52 3.19
C GLN A 22 -12.69 2.91 3.59
N LEU A 23 -11.74 2.84 2.67
CA LEU A 23 -10.36 3.16 2.98
C LEU A 23 -9.95 4.45 2.31
N ILE A 24 -9.10 5.19 3.00
CA ILE A 24 -8.44 6.37 2.46
C ILE A 24 -6.95 6.09 2.49
N ALA A 25 -6.26 6.42 1.41
CA ALA A 25 -4.81 6.29 1.36
C ALA A 25 -4.17 7.66 1.38
N ASN A 26 -3.14 7.83 2.20
CA ASN A 26 -2.34 9.04 2.16
C ASN A 26 -1.35 8.94 1.01
N SER A 27 -0.71 10.04 0.67
CA SER A 27 0.37 10.00 -0.31
C SER A 27 1.44 9.03 0.13
N ALA A 28 2.21 8.53 -0.83
CA ALA A 28 3.31 7.63 -0.51
C ALA A 28 4.38 8.43 0.23
N GLU A 29 4.64 8.05 1.46
CA GLU A 29 5.61 8.74 2.29
C GLU A 29 7.00 8.24 1.94
N ARG A 30 7.85 9.13 1.44
CA ARG A 30 9.20 8.73 1.07
C ARG A 30 10.06 8.57 2.33
N ILE A 31 10.58 7.36 2.50
CA ILE A 31 11.46 7.08 3.63
C ILE A 31 12.91 7.35 3.23
N ASP A 32 13.29 6.91 2.04
CA ASP A 32 14.59 7.21 1.47
C ASP A 32 14.50 7.04 -0.05
N GLY A 33 15.60 7.00 -0.74
CA GLY A 33 15.61 7.00 -2.20
C GLY A 33 14.89 5.82 -2.84
N SER A 34 14.75 4.71 -2.15
CA SER A 34 14.15 3.51 -2.74
C SER A 34 12.97 2.97 -1.94
N ARG A 35 12.62 3.57 -0.81
CA ARG A 35 11.55 3.03 0.04
C ARG A 35 10.49 4.06 0.29
N VAL A 36 9.24 3.61 0.26
CA VAL A 36 8.10 4.44 0.62
C VAL A 36 7.19 3.69 1.56
N ARG A 37 6.45 4.43 2.36
CA ARG A 37 5.44 3.87 3.25
C ARG A 37 4.08 4.32 2.80
N ILE A 38 3.15 3.37 2.72
CA ILE A 38 1.76 3.65 2.37
C ILE A 38 0.93 3.44 3.62
N THR A 39 0.10 4.40 3.96
CA THR A 39 -0.80 4.29 5.12
C THR A 39 -2.23 4.35 4.66
N LEU A 40 -3.02 3.39 5.10
CA LEU A 40 -4.45 3.33 4.84
C LEU A 40 -5.19 3.61 6.14
N ILE A 41 -6.30 4.32 6.02
CA ILE A 41 -7.14 4.69 7.15
C ILE A 41 -8.55 4.18 6.87
N ASN A 42 -9.15 3.54 7.85
CA ASN A 42 -10.54 3.12 7.74
C ASN A 42 -11.44 4.33 8.02
N ASP A 43 -12.03 4.86 6.96
CA ASP A 43 -12.91 6.01 7.05
C ASP A 43 -14.38 5.59 6.96
N GLY A 44 -14.63 4.31 6.97
CA GLY A 44 -16.00 3.81 6.89
C GLY A 44 -16.69 3.80 8.23
N PRO A 45 -17.96 3.48 8.25
CA PRO A 45 -18.74 3.52 9.50
C PRO A 45 -18.51 2.31 10.39
N GLN A 46 -17.80 1.29 9.92
CA GLN A 46 -17.60 0.06 10.66
C GLN A 46 -16.18 -0.41 10.61
N ALA A 47 -15.76 -1.15 11.63
CA ALA A 47 -14.48 -1.79 11.62
C ALA A 47 -14.39 -2.83 10.51
N CYS A 48 -13.20 -3.11 10.03
CA CYS A 48 -12.98 -4.13 9.01
C CYS A 48 -11.63 -4.80 9.22
N VAL A 49 -11.40 -5.89 8.51
CA VAL A 49 -10.15 -6.63 8.60
C VAL A 49 -9.38 -6.47 7.30
N LEU A 50 -8.14 -6.04 7.41
CA LEU A 50 -7.27 -5.88 6.26
C LEU A 50 -6.24 -7.01 6.27
N ARG A 51 -6.07 -7.69 5.14
CA ARG A 51 -5.14 -8.80 5.05
C ARG A 51 -4.25 -8.67 3.85
N GLY A 52 -3.10 -9.27 3.98
CA GLY A 52 -2.27 -9.55 2.81
C GLY A 52 -1.34 -8.43 2.42
N PHE A 53 -0.94 -8.51 1.19
CA PHE A 53 0.05 -7.64 0.60
C PHE A 53 -0.60 -6.81 -0.49
N PRO A 54 -0.12 -5.59 -0.72
CA PRO A 54 -0.66 -4.80 -1.82
C PRO A 54 -0.12 -5.31 -3.16
N THR A 55 -0.83 -4.99 -4.23
CA THR A 55 -0.26 -5.03 -5.56
C THR A 55 0.18 -3.61 -5.92
N VAL A 56 1.13 -3.51 -6.83
CA VAL A 56 1.71 -2.22 -7.20
C VAL A 56 1.85 -2.15 -8.70
N ALA A 57 1.46 -1.03 -9.27
CA ALA A 57 1.68 -0.77 -10.68
C ALA A 57 2.17 0.66 -10.83
N LEU A 58 2.99 0.91 -11.85
CA LEU A 58 3.40 2.26 -12.17
C LEU A 58 2.30 2.90 -13.00
N ALA A 59 2.05 4.17 -12.78
CA ALA A 59 0.98 4.87 -13.49
C ALA A 59 1.43 6.23 -13.95
N GLY A 60 0.94 6.63 -15.11
CA GLY A 60 1.10 7.99 -15.58
C GLY A 60 0.14 8.90 -14.83
N GLN A 61 0.39 10.19 -14.93
CA GLN A 61 -0.43 11.15 -14.23
C GLN A 61 -1.83 11.18 -14.83
N GLY A 62 -2.83 10.99 -14.00
CA GLY A 62 -4.22 11.09 -14.44
C GLY A 62 -4.71 9.94 -15.30
N SER A 63 -3.95 8.87 -15.42
CA SER A 63 -4.31 7.75 -16.30
C SER A 63 -4.10 6.41 -15.62
N PRO A 64 -4.83 6.12 -14.58
CA PRO A 64 -4.62 4.86 -13.85
C PRO A 64 -4.92 3.62 -14.69
N ASP A 65 -5.72 3.74 -15.73
CA ASP A 65 -6.01 2.61 -16.59
C ASP A 65 -4.88 2.27 -17.55
N ARG A 66 -3.85 3.09 -17.61
CA ARG A 66 -2.66 2.81 -18.41
C ARG A 66 -1.49 2.44 -17.52
N HIS A 67 -1.74 1.74 -16.48
CA HIS A 67 -0.70 1.41 -15.53
C HIS A 67 0.11 0.20 -15.99
N LYS A 68 1.31 0.11 -15.46
CA LYS A 68 2.23 -0.99 -15.75
C LYS A 68 2.44 -1.78 -14.47
N PRO A 69 1.90 -2.99 -14.37
CA PRO A 69 2.04 -3.78 -13.15
C PRO A 69 3.48 -4.15 -12.86
N LEU A 70 3.83 -4.16 -11.59
CA LEU A 70 5.14 -4.60 -11.13
C LEU A 70 5.01 -5.98 -10.50
N ASN A 71 6.13 -6.70 -10.48
CA ASN A 71 6.19 -7.97 -9.78
C ASN A 71 6.41 -7.68 -8.31
N VAL A 72 5.47 -8.07 -7.47
CA VAL A 72 5.56 -7.82 -6.04
C VAL A 72 6.19 -9.03 -5.37
N VAL A 73 7.33 -8.81 -4.73
CA VAL A 73 7.98 -9.83 -3.92
C VAL A 73 7.55 -9.59 -2.47
N ARG A 74 6.82 -10.55 -1.93
CA ARG A 74 6.25 -10.42 -0.59
C ARG A 74 7.30 -10.68 0.46
N GLN A 75 7.39 -9.79 1.43
CA GLN A 75 8.33 -9.91 2.52
C GLN A 75 7.60 -10.16 3.82
N GLY A 76 7.98 -11.21 4.53
CA GLY A 76 7.35 -11.55 5.78
C GLY A 76 6.03 -12.27 5.58
N GLN A 77 5.23 -12.30 6.62
CA GLN A 77 3.96 -12.99 6.62
C GLN A 77 2.82 -12.02 6.66
N ALA A 78 1.74 -12.38 5.97
CA ALA A 78 0.53 -11.59 6.03
C ALA A 78 -0.25 -11.96 7.28
N ASN A 79 -0.62 -10.96 8.06
CA ASN A 79 -1.47 -11.15 9.22
C ASN A 79 -2.73 -10.34 9.04
N ALA A 80 -3.80 -10.79 9.67
CA ALA A 80 -5.03 -10.02 9.66
C ALA A 80 -4.85 -8.80 10.55
N VAL A 81 -5.23 -7.62 10.04
CA VAL A 81 -5.17 -6.38 10.79
C VAL A 81 -6.58 -5.90 11.02
N GLN A 82 -6.97 -5.78 12.27
CA GLN A 82 -8.28 -5.27 12.63
C GLN A 82 -8.21 -3.75 12.57
N LEU A 83 -9.00 -3.13 11.72
CA LEU A 83 -9.02 -1.69 11.60
C LEU A 83 -10.33 -1.16 12.15
N ALA A 84 -10.27 -0.54 13.31
CA ALA A 84 -11.41 0.20 13.84
C ALA A 84 -11.66 1.42 12.96
N VAL A 85 -12.80 2.03 13.10
CA VAL A 85 -13.08 3.29 12.40
C VAL A 85 -12.02 4.31 12.82
N GLY A 86 -11.36 4.92 11.85
CA GLY A 86 -10.24 5.82 12.10
C GLY A 86 -8.92 5.10 12.29
N GLY A 87 -8.92 3.77 12.32
CA GLY A 87 -7.70 3.00 12.51
C GLY A 87 -6.82 3.04 11.28
N ARG A 88 -5.54 2.80 11.46
CA ARG A 88 -4.53 2.91 10.42
C ARG A 88 -3.76 1.63 10.26
N ALA A 89 -3.37 1.34 9.04
CA ALA A 89 -2.45 0.26 8.73
C ALA A 89 -1.47 0.75 7.69
N SER A 90 -0.26 0.23 7.72
CA SER A 90 0.75 0.66 6.76
C SER A 90 1.50 -0.51 6.19
N ALA A 91 2.04 -0.32 5.00
CA ALA A 91 2.93 -1.25 4.34
C ALA A 91 4.08 -0.46 3.75
N GLN A 92 5.22 -1.12 3.61
CA GLN A 92 6.41 -0.49 3.07
C GLN A 92 6.75 -1.13 1.74
N LEU A 93 7.04 -0.30 0.77
CA LEU A 93 7.48 -0.74 -0.56
C LEU A 93 8.95 -0.39 -0.73
N THR A 94 9.72 -1.33 -1.26
CA THR A 94 11.12 -1.11 -1.54
C THR A 94 11.37 -1.40 -3.01
N PHE A 95 11.79 -0.37 -3.73
CA PHE A 95 12.13 -0.49 -5.14
C PHE A 95 13.61 -0.79 -5.29
N THR A 96 14.00 -1.36 -6.42
CA THR A 96 15.41 -1.51 -6.73
C THR A 96 15.97 -0.12 -7.04
N PRO A 97 16.99 0.32 -6.30
CA PRO A 97 17.42 1.71 -6.40
C PRO A 97 18.11 2.04 -7.71
N VAL A 98 17.93 3.28 -8.12
CA VAL A 98 18.66 3.86 -9.23
C VAL A 98 19.97 4.39 -8.67
N LEU A 99 21.06 4.10 -9.34
CA LEU A 99 22.39 4.51 -8.91
C LEU A 99 22.78 5.84 -9.55
N GLY A 100 23.73 6.52 -8.94
CA GLY A 100 24.21 7.79 -9.46
C GLY A 100 23.25 8.93 -9.15
N GLU A 101 23.55 10.07 -9.75
CA GLU A 101 22.71 11.24 -9.55
C GLU A 101 22.21 11.69 -10.89
N ALA A 102 21.70 12.85 -10.99
CA ALA A 102 21.24 13.47 -12.23
C ALA A 102 20.74 12.49 -13.29
N ASP A 103 21.65 11.81 -13.97
CA ASP A 103 21.28 10.93 -15.05
C ASP A 103 21.14 9.48 -14.64
N GLY A 104 21.02 9.19 -13.39
CA GLY A 104 20.86 7.87 -12.81
C GLY A 104 20.94 6.66 -13.74
N PHE A 105 21.41 5.56 -13.23
CA PHE A 105 21.54 4.35 -14.03
C PHE A 105 21.25 3.11 -13.20
N CYS A 106 20.98 2.01 -13.88
CA CYS A 106 20.78 0.73 -13.21
C CYS A 106 22.06 -0.08 -13.26
N ALA A 107 22.28 -0.86 -12.20
CA ALA A 107 23.48 -1.70 -12.13
C ALA A 107 23.58 -2.65 -13.31
N SER A 108 22.45 -3.04 -13.89
CA SER A 108 22.42 -3.93 -15.04
C SER A 108 22.77 -3.23 -16.34
N GLY A 109 22.89 -1.92 -16.34
CA GLY A 109 23.10 -1.15 -17.56
C GLY A 109 21.82 -0.72 -18.23
N ALA A 110 20.67 -1.18 -17.76
CA ALA A 110 19.40 -0.76 -18.31
C ALA A 110 19.04 0.65 -17.85
N ASP A 111 18.17 1.31 -18.57
CA ASP A 111 17.68 2.62 -18.15
C ASP A 111 16.72 2.50 -16.98
N PRO A 112 16.75 3.43 -16.05
CA PRO A 112 15.76 3.44 -14.97
C PRO A 112 14.38 3.72 -15.51
N THR A 113 13.37 3.25 -14.78
CA THR A 113 12.00 3.57 -15.07
C THR A 113 11.54 4.65 -14.10
N VAL A 114 10.83 5.65 -14.60
CA VAL A 114 10.37 6.77 -13.80
C VAL A 114 8.86 6.91 -14.01
N ALA A 115 8.14 7.12 -12.96
CA ALA A 115 6.69 7.32 -13.03
C ALA A 115 6.25 8.32 -11.99
N PRO A 116 5.28 9.19 -12.31
CA PRO A 116 4.80 10.20 -11.36
C PRO A 116 3.93 9.61 -10.25
N SER A 117 3.38 8.43 -10.45
CA SER A 117 2.51 7.83 -9.46
C SER A 117 2.52 6.32 -9.56
N ILE A 118 1.98 5.67 -8.54
CA ILE A 118 1.73 4.24 -8.55
C ILE A 118 0.24 4.01 -8.30
N VAL A 119 -0.23 2.84 -8.70
CA VAL A 119 -1.55 2.36 -8.30
C VAL A 119 -1.32 1.24 -7.31
N LEU A 120 -1.78 1.44 -6.10
CA LEU A 120 -1.71 0.45 -5.05
C LEU A 120 -3.01 -0.32 -5.03
N GLY A 121 -2.96 -1.62 -5.25
CA GLY A 121 -4.14 -2.47 -5.24
C GLY A 121 -4.32 -3.10 -3.88
N VAL A 122 -5.48 -2.90 -3.29
CA VAL A 122 -5.80 -3.48 -1.98
C VAL A 122 -7.30 -3.46 -1.80
N ALA A 123 -7.82 -4.44 -1.09
CA ALA A 123 -9.25 -4.49 -0.73
C ALA A 123 -10.17 -4.34 -1.94
N GLY A 124 -9.78 -4.91 -3.06
CA GLY A 124 -10.61 -4.91 -4.25
C GLY A 124 -10.59 -3.63 -5.06
N GLY A 125 -9.76 -2.68 -4.73
CA GLY A 125 -9.68 -1.42 -5.46
C GLY A 125 -8.26 -0.97 -5.66
N GLY A 126 -8.09 0.15 -6.37
CA GLY A 126 -6.79 0.73 -6.63
C GLY A 126 -6.74 2.17 -6.14
N PHE A 127 -5.61 2.54 -5.57
CA PHE A 127 -5.39 3.90 -5.10
C PHE A 127 -4.20 4.47 -5.86
N GLN A 128 -4.42 5.56 -6.59
CA GLN A 128 -3.34 6.20 -7.30
C GLN A 128 -2.64 7.17 -6.36
N LEU A 129 -1.36 6.95 -6.13
CA LEU A 129 -0.60 7.68 -5.12
C LEU A 129 0.64 8.29 -5.74
N ALA A 130 0.92 9.53 -5.39
CA ALA A 130 2.16 10.20 -5.75
C ALA A 130 3.05 10.26 -4.52
N PRO A 131 4.36 10.47 -4.71
CA PRO A 131 5.24 10.68 -3.55
C PRO A 131 4.85 11.95 -2.81
N ASP A 132 5.00 11.91 -1.48
CA ASP A 132 4.61 13.06 -0.66
C ASP A 132 5.52 14.27 -0.83
N ASP A 133 6.69 14.08 -1.42
CA ASP A 133 7.64 15.16 -1.64
C ASP A 133 7.44 15.85 -3.00
N GLY A 134 6.43 15.45 -3.75
CA GLY A 134 6.17 16.05 -5.05
C GLY A 134 7.06 15.54 -6.17
N GLY A 135 7.94 14.58 -5.89
CA GLY A 135 8.83 14.01 -6.88
C GLY A 135 8.19 12.87 -7.64
N GLU A 136 9.03 11.97 -8.13
CA GLU A 136 8.60 10.83 -8.92
C GLU A 136 9.13 9.56 -8.30
N PHE A 137 8.54 8.43 -8.68
CA PHE A 137 9.10 7.12 -8.36
C PHE A 137 10.11 6.78 -9.43
N ALA A 138 11.28 6.31 -9.01
CA ALA A 138 12.33 5.88 -9.93
C ALA A 138 12.85 4.54 -9.46
N LEU A 139 12.96 3.60 -10.38
CA LEU A 139 13.41 2.26 -10.01
C LEU A 139 14.10 1.59 -11.18
N CYS A 140 14.86 0.56 -10.86
CA CYS A 140 15.46 -0.30 -11.84
C CYS A 140 14.69 -1.61 -11.87
N GLY A 141 14.45 -2.12 -13.09
CA GLY A 141 13.70 -3.36 -13.24
C GLY A 141 12.22 -3.19 -13.04
N THR A 142 11.53 -4.30 -12.83
CA THR A 142 10.08 -4.33 -12.73
C THR A 142 9.61 -4.98 -11.44
N THR A 143 10.48 -5.07 -10.44
CA THR A 143 10.17 -5.75 -9.18
C THR A 143 10.14 -4.75 -8.03
N VAL A 144 9.18 -4.92 -7.14
CA VAL A 144 9.10 -4.15 -5.91
C VAL A 144 8.91 -5.14 -4.76
N ARG A 145 9.57 -4.88 -3.64
CA ARG A 145 9.36 -5.68 -2.43
C ARG A 145 8.34 -4.98 -1.58
N ALA A 146 7.42 -5.73 -1.02
CA ALA A 146 6.35 -5.17 -0.22
C ALA A 146 6.19 -5.95 1.07
N THR A 147 6.03 -5.24 2.18
CA THR A 147 5.62 -5.86 3.43
C THR A 147 4.11 -6.04 3.41
N ALA A 148 3.62 -6.93 4.26
CA ALA A 148 2.18 -6.99 4.51
C ALA A 148 1.78 -5.73 5.28
N PHE A 149 0.48 -5.43 5.27
CA PHE A 149 -0.02 -4.33 6.07
C PHE A 149 0.06 -4.69 7.54
N ARG A 150 0.40 -3.70 8.36
CA ARG A 150 0.47 -3.83 9.80
C ARG A 150 -0.29 -2.70 10.43
N ALA A 151 -0.80 -2.95 11.64
CA ALA A 151 -1.50 -1.91 12.37
C ALA A 151 -0.56 -0.73 12.65
N GLY A 152 -1.10 0.47 12.56
CA GLY A 152 -0.35 1.68 12.85
C GLY A 152 0.12 2.37 11.60
N GLY A 153 0.91 3.39 11.78
CA GLY A 153 1.43 4.21 10.72
C GLY A 153 1.38 5.65 11.15
N PRO A 154 2.08 6.51 10.43
CA PRO A 154 2.07 7.93 10.77
C PRO A 154 0.75 8.57 10.48
#